data_90ff4a56c5759b4f5e2529a571c7b459
#
_entry.id   90ff4a56c5759b4f5e2529a571c7b459
#
_cell.length_a   1.000
_cell.length_b   1.000
_cell.length_c   1.000
_cell.angle_alpha   90.00
_cell.angle_beta   90.00
_cell.angle_gamma   90.00
#
_symmetry.space_group_name_H-M   'P 1'
#
loop_
_entity.id
_entity.type
_entity.pdbx_description
1 polymer ?
#
loop_
_entity_poly.entity_id
_entity_poly.type
_entity_poly.pdbx_seq_one_letter_code
_entity_poly.pdbx_strand_id
1 'polypeptide(L)'
;MAHVVIGLSGGVDSSVAAYLLKRQGHDVTGLFMINWHDTTGTLEGDCPWHDDRVFAELVAKRLDIPLRVVDLSADYRTRVVDYMFAEYEKGRTPNPDVLCNREIKFDVFLREALKLGADFVATGHYCRKAEEVLPDGRTVFKLLAGADPNKDQSYFLCQLSQEQLRYALFPIGDLLKPEVRRIAAEQGLATAKRKDSQGICFVGKVDLPAFLQQKLASKKGNVHEILPSWPKYNRVLAAAPAKAENAAGPDTSDTRTNSALSTENRAIPAAADAEVARTDGEPSTERLTALAAPWRYTVRDGKKIGEHNGAHFPVNF
;
A
#
# COMPACT_ATOMS: atom_id res chain seq x y z
N MET A 1 19.64 0.12 25.33
CA MET A 1 20.04 -0.98 24.41
C MET A 1 18.87 -1.93 24.38
N ALA A 2 18.32 -2.20 23.21
CA ALA A 2 17.17 -3.10 23.01
C ALA A 2 17.58 -4.22 22.06
N HIS A 3 16.95 -5.40 22.18
CA HIS A 3 17.09 -6.47 21.20
C HIS A 3 16.12 -6.23 20.03
N VAL A 4 16.66 -6.02 18.85
CA VAL A 4 15.87 -5.72 17.66
C VAL A 4 16.05 -6.83 16.63
N VAL A 5 14.94 -7.45 16.22
CA VAL A 5 14.94 -8.39 15.10
C VAL A 5 14.55 -7.65 13.83
N ILE A 6 15.46 -7.65 12.84
CA ILE A 6 15.22 -6.99 11.56
C ILE A 6 14.93 -7.98 10.44
N GLY A 7 13.89 -7.70 9.66
CA GLY A 7 13.62 -8.43 8.42
C GLY A 7 14.70 -8.13 7.37
N LEU A 8 15.65 -9.03 7.20
CA LEU A 8 16.73 -8.93 6.20
C LEU A 8 16.30 -9.62 4.92
N SER A 9 15.85 -8.82 3.94
CA SER A 9 15.33 -9.32 2.66
C SER A 9 16.39 -9.51 1.57
N GLY A 10 17.68 -9.28 1.87
CA GLY A 10 18.72 -9.24 0.85
C GLY A 10 18.72 -7.97 -0.02
N GLY A 11 17.82 -7.02 0.21
CA GLY A 11 17.78 -5.73 -0.45
C GLY A 11 18.60 -4.66 0.27
N VAL A 12 18.92 -3.55 -0.43
CA VAL A 12 19.73 -2.45 0.11
C VAL A 12 19.08 -1.77 1.31
N ASP A 13 17.76 -1.63 1.30
CA ASP A 13 17.02 -0.88 2.33
C ASP A 13 17.07 -1.59 3.69
N SER A 14 16.78 -2.88 3.72
CA SER A 14 16.88 -3.69 4.94
C SER A 14 18.32 -3.81 5.45
N SER A 15 19.29 -3.82 4.54
CA SER A 15 20.72 -3.88 4.89
C SER A 15 21.19 -2.62 5.59
N VAL A 16 20.81 -1.44 5.09
CA VAL A 16 21.12 -0.17 5.71
C VAL A 16 20.38 0.02 7.02
N ALA A 17 19.12 -0.41 7.08
CA ALA A 17 18.35 -0.40 8.32
C ALA A 17 19.04 -1.21 9.43
N ALA A 18 19.56 -2.40 9.11
CA ALA A 18 20.33 -3.23 10.04
C ALA A 18 21.61 -2.53 10.51
N TYR A 19 22.36 -1.93 9.59
CA TYR A 19 23.56 -1.15 9.90
C TYR A 19 23.25 -0.01 10.87
N LEU A 20 22.20 0.77 10.62
CA LEU A 20 21.83 1.91 11.44
C LEU A 20 21.45 1.49 12.86
N LEU A 21 20.68 0.40 13.02
CA LEU A 21 20.34 -0.13 14.33
C LEU A 21 21.59 -0.57 15.11
N LYS A 22 22.50 -1.29 14.46
CA LYS A 22 23.77 -1.68 15.10
C LYS A 22 24.60 -0.45 15.49
N ARG A 23 24.68 0.56 14.64
CA ARG A 23 25.39 1.82 14.92
C ARG A 23 24.76 2.59 16.09
N GLN A 24 23.45 2.47 16.29
CA GLN A 24 22.72 3.05 17.42
C GLN A 24 22.96 2.29 18.74
N GLY A 25 23.69 1.17 18.70
CA GLY A 25 24.03 0.37 19.89
C GLY A 25 22.96 -0.64 20.29
N HIS A 26 22.04 -0.97 19.38
CA HIS A 26 21.09 -2.07 19.61
C HIS A 26 21.76 -3.44 19.46
N ASP A 27 21.23 -4.44 20.16
CA ASP A 27 21.49 -5.85 19.87
C ASP A 27 20.62 -6.25 18.68
N VAL A 28 21.24 -6.60 17.55
CA VAL A 28 20.52 -6.79 16.29
C VAL A 28 20.62 -8.23 15.82
N THR A 29 19.49 -8.87 15.58
CA THR A 29 19.37 -10.17 14.92
C THR A 29 18.69 -10.01 13.57
N GLY A 30 19.32 -10.48 12.49
CA GLY A 30 18.70 -10.60 11.19
C GLY A 30 17.76 -11.80 11.13
N LEU A 31 16.59 -11.64 10.52
CA LEU A 31 15.66 -12.73 10.24
C LEU A 31 15.28 -12.70 8.76
N PHE A 32 15.67 -13.75 8.03
CA PHE A 32 15.30 -13.92 6.63
C PHE A 32 14.03 -14.77 6.53
N MET A 33 13.04 -14.28 5.79
CA MET A 33 11.75 -14.96 5.59
C MET A 33 11.71 -15.65 4.24
N ILE A 34 11.42 -16.95 4.24
CA ILE A 34 11.05 -17.69 3.03
C ILE A 34 9.52 -17.67 2.98
N ASN A 35 8.94 -16.95 2.00
CA ASN A 35 7.50 -16.78 1.92
C ASN A 35 6.89 -17.48 0.71
N TRP A 36 7.69 -17.97 -0.24
CA TRP A 36 7.20 -18.61 -1.45
C TRP A 36 8.20 -19.60 -2.02
N HIS A 37 7.73 -20.81 -2.35
CA HIS A 37 8.54 -21.87 -2.95
C HIS A 37 8.15 -22.18 -4.39
N ASP A 38 6.93 -21.81 -4.81
CA ASP A 38 6.41 -22.17 -6.11
C ASP A 38 7.01 -21.23 -7.18
N THR A 39 7.61 -21.82 -8.20
CA THR A 39 8.18 -21.10 -9.34
C THR A 39 7.22 -21.01 -10.53
N THR A 40 6.01 -21.58 -10.40
CA THR A 40 5.02 -21.58 -11.46
C THR A 40 4.55 -20.16 -11.75
N GLY A 41 4.73 -19.68 -12.98
CA GLY A 41 4.37 -18.32 -13.39
C GLY A 41 5.38 -17.23 -13.01
N THR A 42 6.54 -17.58 -12.44
CA THR A 42 7.67 -16.66 -12.30
C THR A 42 8.43 -16.55 -13.62
N LEU A 43 8.91 -15.34 -13.95
CA LEU A 43 9.56 -15.07 -15.24
C LEU A 43 10.97 -15.68 -15.36
N GLU A 44 11.62 -16.02 -14.25
CA GLU A 44 13.03 -16.40 -14.20
C GLU A 44 13.26 -17.88 -13.84
N GLY A 45 12.21 -18.67 -13.55
CA GLY A 45 12.30 -20.13 -13.34
C GLY A 45 13.09 -20.60 -12.11
N ASP A 46 13.82 -19.69 -11.45
CA ASP A 46 14.62 -19.97 -10.26
C ASP A 46 13.86 -19.62 -8.97
N CYS A 47 14.27 -20.25 -7.88
CA CYS A 47 13.72 -20.02 -6.56
C CYS A 47 13.95 -18.55 -6.16
N PRO A 48 12.91 -17.69 -6.10
CA PRO A 48 13.08 -16.22 -6.07
C PRO A 48 13.82 -15.73 -4.82
N TRP A 49 13.90 -16.54 -3.77
CA TRP A 49 14.53 -16.17 -2.50
C TRP A 49 16.00 -16.62 -2.35
N HIS A 50 16.52 -17.49 -3.24
CA HIS A 50 17.85 -18.05 -3.06
C HIS A 50 18.94 -16.98 -3.07
N ASP A 51 18.98 -16.15 -4.10
CA ASP A 51 19.94 -15.06 -4.22
C ASP A 51 19.76 -14.02 -3.12
N ASP A 52 18.50 -13.71 -2.78
CA ASP A 52 18.17 -12.78 -1.70
C ASP A 52 18.74 -13.26 -0.36
N ARG A 53 18.66 -14.56 -0.09
CA ARG A 53 19.23 -15.17 1.10
C ARG A 53 20.75 -15.04 1.13
N VAL A 54 21.44 -15.33 0.03
CA VAL A 54 22.90 -15.17 -0.07
C VAL A 54 23.30 -13.73 0.26
N PHE A 55 22.60 -12.73 -0.28
CA PHE A 55 22.87 -11.33 0.06
C PHE A 55 22.58 -11.01 1.52
N ALA A 56 21.52 -11.55 2.10
CA ALA A 56 21.24 -11.37 3.53
C ALA A 56 22.34 -11.97 4.42
N GLU A 57 22.86 -13.15 4.05
CA GLU A 57 23.99 -13.81 4.74
C GLU A 57 25.27 -12.96 4.65
N LEU A 58 25.59 -12.41 3.46
CA LEU A 58 26.74 -11.52 3.28
C LEU A 58 26.63 -10.24 4.11
N VAL A 59 25.44 -9.65 4.18
CA VAL A 59 25.17 -8.47 5.01
C VAL A 59 25.29 -8.80 6.49
N ALA A 60 24.70 -9.89 6.95
CA ALA A 60 24.77 -10.33 8.34
C ALA A 60 26.23 -10.58 8.77
N LYS A 61 27.01 -11.25 7.92
CA LYS A 61 28.45 -11.46 8.13
C LYS A 61 29.22 -10.13 8.17
N ARG A 62 28.92 -9.21 7.25
CA ARG A 62 29.61 -7.89 7.21
C ARG A 62 29.32 -7.05 8.43
N LEU A 63 28.08 -7.10 8.93
CA LEU A 63 27.66 -6.37 10.11
C LEU A 63 27.95 -7.11 11.43
N ASP A 64 28.47 -8.32 11.36
CA ASP A 64 28.69 -9.19 12.53
C ASP A 64 27.43 -9.27 13.40
N ILE A 65 26.33 -9.73 12.81
CA ILE A 65 25.05 -9.99 13.44
C ILE A 65 24.58 -11.40 13.16
N PRO A 66 23.92 -12.09 14.10
CA PRO A 66 23.33 -13.39 13.83
C PRO A 66 22.24 -13.29 12.77
N LEU A 67 22.14 -14.30 11.90
CA LEU A 67 21.06 -14.45 10.92
C LEU A 67 20.30 -15.74 11.22
N ARG A 68 18.98 -15.61 11.28
CA ARG A 68 18.05 -16.74 11.35
C ARG A 68 17.23 -16.79 10.06
N VAL A 69 16.79 -17.98 9.69
CA VAL A 69 15.92 -18.20 8.55
C VAL A 69 14.63 -18.82 9.06
N VAL A 70 13.49 -18.30 8.63
CA VAL A 70 12.17 -18.84 8.95
C VAL A 70 11.39 -19.07 7.66
N ASP A 71 10.71 -20.21 7.59
CA ASP A 71 9.80 -20.52 6.51
C ASP A 71 8.37 -20.14 6.90
N LEU A 72 7.83 -19.12 6.21
CA LEU A 72 6.48 -18.61 6.40
C LEU A 72 5.61 -18.85 5.15
N SER A 73 6.03 -19.74 4.25
CA SER A 73 5.38 -19.97 2.96
C SER A 73 3.94 -20.47 3.11
N ALA A 74 3.67 -21.30 4.11
CA ALA A 74 2.32 -21.78 4.40
C ALA A 74 1.38 -20.63 4.86
N ASP A 75 1.86 -19.78 5.78
CA ASP A 75 1.11 -18.61 6.23
C ASP A 75 0.90 -17.61 5.10
N TYR A 76 1.94 -17.34 4.30
CA TYR A 76 1.86 -16.44 3.15
C TYR A 76 0.85 -16.94 2.13
N ARG A 77 0.86 -18.23 1.82
CA ARG A 77 -0.11 -18.83 0.90
C ARG A 77 -1.54 -18.61 1.38
N THR A 78 -1.82 -19.00 2.61
CA THR A 78 -3.18 -18.96 3.16
C THR A 78 -3.69 -17.54 3.36
N ARG A 79 -2.84 -16.65 3.91
CA ARG A 79 -3.27 -15.32 4.34
C ARG A 79 -3.18 -14.26 3.26
N VAL A 80 -2.29 -14.44 2.27
CA VAL A 80 -2.06 -13.44 1.21
C VAL A 80 -2.53 -13.97 -0.15
N VAL A 81 -2.01 -15.12 -0.59
CA VAL A 81 -2.23 -15.60 -1.95
C VAL A 81 -3.65 -16.11 -2.15
N ASP A 82 -4.16 -16.95 -1.25
CA ASP A 82 -5.51 -17.49 -1.36
C ASP A 82 -6.56 -16.39 -1.24
N TYR A 83 -6.34 -15.40 -0.36
CA TYR A 83 -7.18 -14.19 -0.29
C TYR A 83 -7.14 -13.41 -1.61
N MET A 84 -5.97 -13.22 -2.18
CA MET A 84 -5.81 -12.51 -3.46
C MET A 84 -6.63 -13.17 -4.57
N PHE A 85 -6.53 -14.49 -4.71
CA PHE A 85 -7.33 -15.23 -5.69
C PHE A 85 -8.84 -15.12 -5.43
N ALA A 86 -9.28 -15.26 -4.17
CA ALA A 86 -10.68 -15.13 -3.81
C ALA A 86 -11.27 -13.74 -4.11
N GLU A 87 -10.49 -12.68 -3.99
CA GLU A 87 -10.93 -11.33 -4.34
C GLU A 87 -10.99 -11.13 -5.85
N TYR A 88 -10.02 -11.62 -6.61
CA TYR A 88 -10.07 -11.59 -8.07
C TYR A 88 -11.26 -12.40 -8.63
N GLU A 89 -11.58 -13.55 -8.05
CA GLU A 89 -12.77 -14.33 -8.40
C GLU A 89 -14.06 -13.52 -8.26
N LYS A 90 -14.15 -12.68 -7.24
CA LYS A 90 -15.27 -11.76 -7.01
C LYS A 90 -15.21 -10.49 -7.88
N GLY A 91 -14.24 -10.38 -8.78
CA GLY A 91 -14.04 -9.21 -9.64
C GLY A 91 -13.47 -7.99 -8.91
N ARG A 92 -12.83 -8.18 -7.75
CA ARG A 92 -12.16 -7.11 -7.01
C ARG A 92 -10.65 -7.20 -7.21
N THR A 93 -9.97 -6.06 -7.15
CA THR A 93 -8.50 -5.99 -7.25
C THR A 93 -7.91 -5.79 -5.85
N PRO A 94 -7.39 -6.85 -5.22
CA PRO A 94 -6.75 -6.74 -3.91
C PRO A 94 -5.38 -6.11 -4.00
N ASN A 95 -4.88 -5.61 -2.86
CA ASN A 95 -3.48 -5.21 -2.71
C ASN A 95 -2.74 -6.24 -1.84
N PRO A 96 -2.00 -7.18 -2.44
CA PRO A 96 -1.28 -8.21 -1.70
C PRO A 96 -0.15 -7.64 -0.83
N ASP A 97 0.43 -6.49 -1.19
CA ASP A 97 1.53 -5.89 -0.42
C ASP A 97 1.04 -5.32 0.91
N VAL A 98 -0.11 -4.65 0.93
CA VAL A 98 -0.76 -4.19 2.18
C VAL A 98 -1.06 -5.39 3.08
N LEU A 99 -1.57 -6.47 2.49
CA LEU A 99 -1.90 -7.67 3.21
C LEU A 99 -0.67 -8.38 3.76
N CYS A 100 0.40 -8.49 2.95
CA CYS A 100 1.68 -9.03 3.37
C CYS A 100 2.26 -8.28 4.57
N ASN A 101 2.18 -6.96 4.59
CA ASN A 101 2.64 -6.18 5.73
C ASN A 101 1.83 -6.49 6.99
N ARG A 102 0.48 -6.47 6.90
CA ARG A 102 -0.39 -6.72 8.06
C ARG A 102 -0.28 -8.14 8.59
N GLU A 103 -0.37 -9.14 7.70
CA GLU A 103 -0.54 -10.55 8.08
C GLU A 103 0.79 -11.28 8.26
N ILE A 104 1.82 -10.91 7.52
CA ILE A 104 3.10 -11.63 7.54
C ILE A 104 4.14 -10.83 8.30
N LYS A 105 4.52 -9.63 7.83
CA LYS A 105 5.65 -8.90 8.43
C LYS A 105 5.38 -8.40 9.85
N PHE A 106 4.17 -7.94 10.13
CA PHE A 106 3.83 -7.39 11.44
C PHE A 106 2.85 -8.26 12.23
N ASP A 107 2.65 -9.53 11.82
CA ASP A 107 1.97 -10.54 12.62
C ASP A 107 2.83 -11.81 12.76
N VAL A 108 2.93 -12.65 11.73
CA VAL A 108 3.65 -13.93 11.84
C VAL A 108 5.14 -13.71 12.14
N PHE A 109 5.81 -12.84 11.37
CA PHE A 109 7.20 -12.49 11.62
C PHE A 109 7.41 -11.80 12.97
N LEU A 110 6.52 -10.92 13.40
CA LEU A 110 6.57 -10.31 14.73
C LEU A 110 6.53 -11.41 15.81
N ARG A 111 5.64 -12.39 15.69
CA ARG A 111 5.57 -13.50 16.65
C ARG A 111 6.84 -14.33 16.67
N GLU A 112 7.44 -14.63 15.52
CA GLU A 112 8.73 -15.33 15.46
C GLU A 112 9.86 -14.50 16.10
N ALA A 113 9.87 -13.19 15.88
CA ALA A 113 10.83 -12.30 16.53
C ALA A 113 10.67 -12.26 18.05
N LEU A 114 9.44 -12.21 18.55
CA LEU A 114 9.16 -12.23 19.99
C LEU A 114 9.60 -13.57 20.64
N LYS A 115 9.51 -14.71 19.95
CA LYS A 115 10.06 -15.99 20.43
C LYS A 115 11.60 -15.95 20.56
N LEU A 116 12.27 -15.11 19.79
CA LEU A 116 13.70 -14.86 19.91
C LEU A 116 14.05 -13.85 21.01
N GLY A 117 13.07 -13.34 21.74
CA GLY A 117 13.25 -12.37 22.82
C GLY A 117 13.39 -10.91 22.31
N ALA A 118 12.88 -10.60 21.13
CA ALA A 118 12.95 -9.25 20.59
C ALA A 118 12.09 -8.25 21.39
N ASP A 119 12.63 -7.08 21.66
CA ASP A 119 11.87 -5.92 22.14
C ASP A 119 11.12 -5.23 21.00
N PHE A 120 11.73 -5.20 19.80
CA PHE A 120 11.19 -4.57 18.61
C PHE A 120 11.48 -5.38 17.36
N VAL A 121 10.64 -5.15 16.34
CA VAL A 121 10.91 -5.61 14.97
C VAL A 121 11.19 -4.41 14.07
N ALA A 122 12.14 -4.56 13.15
CA ALA A 122 12.51 -3.52 12.21
C ALA A 122 12.36 -3.98 10.77
N THR A 123 12.09 -3.02 9.90
CA THR A 123 11.99 -3.24 8.45
C THR A 123 12.63 -2.08 7.69
N GLY A 124 12.98 -2.32 6.42
CA GLY A 124 13.51 -1.32 5.51
C GLY A 124 12.42 -0.48 4.80
N HIS A 125 11.31 -0.14 5.49
CA HIS A 125 10.29 0.72 4.91
C HIS A 125 10.62 2.20 5.05
N TYR A 126 10.31 2.96 3.99
CA TYR A 126 10.39 4.43 3.99
C TYR A 126 9.11 5.02 4.61
N CYS A 127 9.02 4.95 5.90
CA CYS A 127 7.98 5.57 6.71
C CYS A 127 8.54 5.88 8.10
N ARG A 128 7.82 6.65 8.89
CA ARG A 128 8.23 7.06 10.24
C ARG A 128 7.15 6.68 11.26
N LYS A 129 7.56 6.57 12.50
CA LYS A 129 6.66 6.36 13.63
C LYS A 129 6.85 7.48 14.65
N ALA A 130 5.75 7.98 15.19
CA ALA A 130 5.75 8.86 16.34
C ALA A 130 4.87 8.29 17.43
N GLU A 131 5.17 8.67 18.67
CA GLU A 131 4.41 8.32 19.85
C GLU A 131 3.79 9.57 20.44
N GLU A 132 2.54 9.48 20.88
CA GLU A 132 1.82 10.56 21.53
C GLU A 132 1.08 10.01 22.74
N VAL A 133 1.26 10.69 23.87
CA VAL A 133 0.50 10.39 25.07
C VAL A 133 -0.74 11.27 25.08
N LEU A 134 -1.90 10.65 25.04
CA LEU A 134 -3.18 11.34 25.08
C LEU A 134 -3.49 11.87 26.51
N PRO A 135 -4.42 12.83 26.65
CA PRO A 135 -4.79 13.37 27.96
C PRO A 135 -5.29 12.33 28.97
N ASP A 136 -5.81 11.20 28.49
CA ASP A 136 -6.25 10.07 29.31
C ASP A 136 -5.12 9.10 29.72
N GLY A 137 -3.86 9.43 29.38
CA GLY A 137 -2.67 8.64 29.70
C GLY A 137 -2.38 7.48 28.73
N ARG A 138 -3.22 7.24 27.71
CA ARG A 138 -2.95 6.21 26.70
C ARG A 138 -1.87 6.69 25.74
N THR A 139 -0.93 5.80 25.43
CA THR A 139 0.03 6.03 24.34
C THR A 139 -0.56 5.55 23.01
N VAL A 140 -0.53 6.41 22.00
CA VAL A 140 -0.90 6.09 20.62
C VAL A 140 0.32 6.18 19.72
N PHE A 141 0.39 5.27 18.76
CA PHE A 141 1.46 5.19 17.78
C PHE A 141 0.94 5.72 16.44
N LYS A 142 1.60 6.74 15.91
CA LYS A 142 1.25 7.36 14.64
C LYS A 142 2.18 6.84 13.55
N LEU A 143 1.61 6.34 12.45
CA LEU A 143 2.35 6.09 11.23
C LEU A 143 2.45 7.40 10.45
N LEU A 144 3.66 7.79 10.10
CA LEU A 144 3.95 9.02 9.38
C LEU A 144 4.59 8.69 8.02
N ALA A 145 4.38 9.58 7.05
CA ALA A 145 5.06 9.51 5.77
C ALA A 145 6.58 9.51 5.93
N GLY A 146 7.29 8.82 5.06
CA GLY A 146 8.75 8.87 4.97
C GLY A 146 9.25 10.26 4.58
N ALA A 147 10.53 10.54 4.81
CA ALA A 147 11.14 11.79 4.38
C ALA A 147 11.33 11.87 2.86
N ASP A 148 11.43 10.75 2.17
CA ASP A 148 11.55 10.69 0.72
C ASP A 148 10.15 10.65 0.06
N PRO A 149 9.69 11.75 -0.57
CA PRO A 149 8.35 11.79 -1.17
C PRO A 149 8.21 10.87 -2.39
N ASN A 150 9.33 10.44 -3.00
CA ASN A 150 9.31 9.51 -4.14
C ASN A 150 9.34 8.04 -3.71
N LYS A 151 9.55 7.77 -2.42
CA LYS A 151 9.69 6.43 -1.85
C LYS A 151 8.81 6.18 -0.64
N ASP A 152 7.96 7.13 -0.26
CA ASP A 152 7.04 6.94 0.85
C ASP A 152 6.24 5.64 0.69
N GLN A 153 6.29 4.81 1.75
CA GLN A 153 5.66 3.49 1.79
C GLN A 153 4.61 3.39 2.90
N SER A 154 4.25 4.51 3.52
CA SER A 154 3.28 4.54 4.61
C SER A 154 1.93 3.95 4.21
N TYR A 155 1.51 4.12 2.96
CA TYR A 155 0.24 3.58 2.47
C TYR A 155 0.20 2.03 2.47
N PHE A 156 1.33 1.36 2.30
CA PHE A 156 1.41 -0.11 2.42
C PHE A 156 1.19 -0.62 3.84
N LEU A 157 1.32 0.27 4.82
CA LEU A 157 1.23 -0.01 6.25
C LEU A 157 -0.08 0.51 6.86
N CYS A 158 -1.02 1.03 6.05
CA CYS A 158 -2.26 1.66 6.50
C CYS A 158 -3.20 0.73 7.30
N GLN A 159 -2.98 -0.57 7.26
CA GLN A 159 -3.78 -1.56 7.98
C GLN A 159 -3.10 -2.09 9.25
N LEU A 160 -1.96 -1.53 9.65
CA LEU A 160 -1.32 -1.94 10.91
C LEU A 160 -2.13 -1.45 12.11
N SER A 161 -2.31 -2.34 13.09
CA SER A 161 -2.92 -2.03 14.37
C SER A 161 -1.96 -1.24 15.28
N GLN A 162 -2.51 -0.63 16.34
CA GLN A 162 -1.71 0.05 17.36
C GLN A 162 -0.71 -0.90 18.03
N GLU A 163 -1.12 -2.15 18.26
CA GLU A 163 -0.23 -3.17 18.83
C GLU A 163 0.94 -3.48 17.89
N GLN A 164 0.68 -3.68 16.60
CA GLN A 164 1.72 -3.92 15.61
C GLN A 164 2.68 -2.73 15.48
N LEU A 165 2.15 -1.49 15.43
CA LEU A 165 2.95 -0.28 15.37
C LEU A 165 3.82 -0.08 16.63
N ARG A 166 3.35 -0.50 17.80
CA ARG A 166 4.11 -0.44 19.06
C ARG A 166 5.48 -1.11 18.89
N TYR A 167 5.51 -2.29 18.30
CA TYR A 167 6.75 -3.06 18.11
C TYR A 167 7.56 -2.65 16.88
N ALA A 168 7.00 -1.86 15.96
CA ALA A 168 7.63 -1.55 14.68
C ALA A 168 8.69 -0.46 14.79
N LEU A 169 9.84 -0.67 14.11
CA LEU A 169 10.87 0.34 13.88
C LEU A 169 11.13 0.49 12.37
N PHE A 170 11.36 1.73 11.95
CA PHE A 170 11.62 2.11 10.56
C PHE A 170 12.91 2.93 10.46
N PRO A 171 14.09 2.29 10.56
CA PRO A 171 15.37 3.01 10.74
C PRO A 171 15.78 3.92 9.60
N ILE A 172 15.24 3.72 8.39
CA ILE A 172 15.56 4.51 7.20
C ILE A 172 14.47 5.54 6.85
N GLY A 173 13.45 5.69 7.69
CA GLY A 173 12.29 6.54 7.41
C GLY A 173 12.62 8.03 7.22
N ASP A 174 13.70 8.50 7.83
CA ASP A 174 14.18 9.89 7.73
C ASP A 174 15.22 10.10 6.63
N LEU A 175 15.55 9.07 5.84
CA LEU A 175 16.56 9.12 4.81
C LEU A 175 15.95 9.15 3.41
N LEU A 176 16.62 9.85 2.50
CA LEU A 176 16.35 9.79 1.08
C LEU A 176 16.98 8.52 0.46
N LYS A 177 16.39 7.97 -0.57
CA LYS A 177 16.90 6.78 -1.26
C LYS A 177 18.36 6.91 -1.73
N PRO A 178 18.83 8.05 -2.28
CA PRO A 178 20.24 8.24 -2.61
C PRO A 178 21.17 8.13 -1.39
N GLU A 179 20.72 8.61 -0.22
CA GLU A 179 21.51 8.53 1.02
C GLU A 179 21.63 7.08 1.50
N VAL A 180 20.53 6.32 1.44
CA VAL A 180 20.55 4.88 1.75
C VAL A 180 21.56 4.15 0.86
N ARG A 181 21.58 4.43 -0.45
CA ARG A 181 22.56 3.85 -1.36
C ARG A 181 24.00 4.30 -1.07
N ARG A 182 24.21 5.56 -0.71
CA ARG A 182 25.53 6.09 -0.31
C ARG A 182 26.02 5.36 0.94
N ILE A 183 25.20 5.24 1.97
CA ILE A 183 25.56 4.52 3.21
C ILE A 183 25.91 3.06 2.89
N ALA A 184 25.12 2.38 2.07
CA ALA A 184 25.40 1.00 1.69
C ALA A 184 26.76 0.86 1.00
N ALA A 185 27.12 1.79 0.11
CA ALA A 185 28.41 1.79 -0.60
C ALA A 185 29.57 2.08 0.35
N GLU A 186 29.46 3.10 1.20
CA GLU A 186 30.48 3.50 2.18
C GLU A 186 30.76 2.39 3.20
N GLN A 187 29.74 1.63 3.60
CA GLN A 187 29.88 0.52 4.53
C GLN A 187 30.30 -0.80 3.85
N GLY A 188 30.46 -0.79 2.52
CA GLY A 188 30.86 -1.97 1.77
C GLY A 188 29.82 -3.11 1.85
N LEU A 189 28.52 -2.76 1.92
CA LEU A 189 27.45 -3.76 1.93
C LEU A 189 27.29 -4.39 0.54
N ALA A 190 27.22 -5.71 0.48
CA ALA A 190 27.08 -6.45 -0.78
C ALA A 190 25.85 -6.03 -1.61
N THR A 191 24.86 -5.45 -0.95
CA THR A 191 23.59 -4.99 -1.53
C THR A 191 23.64 -3.60 -2.17
N ALA A 192 24.75 -2.84 -2.04
CA ALA A 192 24.86 -1.44 -2.47
C ALA A 192 24.46 -1.21 -3.95
N LYS A 193 24.81 -2.15 -4.83
CA LYS A 193 24.54 -2.08 -6.27
C LYS A 193 23.29 -2.85 -6.70
N ARG A 194 22.58 -3.51 -5.76
CA ARG A 194 21.35 -4.24 -6.10
C ARG A 194 20.25 -3.27 -6.54
N LYS A 195 19.53 -3.67 -7.58
CA LYS A 195 18.31 -2.97 -8.01
C LYS A 195 17.22 -3.16 -6.95
N ASP A 196 16.30 -2.20 -6.87
CA ASP A 196 15.14 -2.34 -6.01
C ASP A 196 14.29 -3.52 -6.46
N SER A 197 13.69 -4.23 -5.50
CA SER A 197 12.76 -5.32 -5.81
C SER A 197 11.57 -4.80 -6.61
N GLN A 198 11.19 -5.55 -7.63
CA GLN A 198 10.02 -5.28 -8.47
C GLN A 198 9.12 -6.50 -8.44
N GLY A 199 7.80 -6.30 -8.50
CA GLY A 199 6.82 -7.38 -8.49
C GLY A 199 6.09 -7.51 -7.16
N ILE A 200 5.40 -8.63 -6.96
CA ILE A 200 4.69 -8.94 -5.72
C ILE A 200 5.71 -9.29 -4.63
N CYS A 201 5.53 -8.74 -3.43
CA CYS A 201 6.40 -9.03 -2.29
C CYS A 201 6.65 -10.54 -2.13
N PHE A 202 7.94 -10.92 -2.13
CA PHE A 202 8.44 -12.30 -1.96
C PHE A 202 8.10 -13.31 -3.08
N VAL A 203 7.21 -13.01 -4.00
CA VAL A 203 6.93 -13.86 -5.17
C VAL A 203 7.84 -13.47 -6.35
N GLY A 204 8.37 -12.25 -6.31
CA GLY A 204 9.27 -11.75 -7.33
C GLY A 204 8.56 -11.18 -8.55
N LYS A 205 9.27 -11.13 -9.68
CA LYS A 205 8.71 -10.68 -10.96
C LYS A 205 7.83 -11.77 -11.54
N VAL A 206 6.54 -11.54 -11.52
CA VAL A 206 5.55 -12.41 -12.15
C VAL A 206 4.87 -11.68 -13.29
N ASP A 207 4.54 -12.39 -14.34
CA ASP A 207 3.49 -11.98 -15.26
C ASP A 207 2.17 -12.17 -14.52
N LEU A 208 1.63 -11.09 -13.97
CA LEU A 208 0.45 -11.16 -13.12
C LEU A 208 -0.76 -11.82 -13.83
N PRO A 209 -1.07 -11.49 -15.09
CA PRO A 209 -2.10 -12.22 -15.85
C PRO A 209 -1.84 -13.73 -15.91
N ALA A 210 -0.64 -14.17 -16.28
CA ALA A 210 -0.30 -15.58 -16.35
C ALA A 210 -0.35 -16.26 -14.98
N PHE A 211 0.11 -15.58 -13.93
CA PHE A 211 0.03 -16.07 -12.55
C PHE A 211 -1.42 -16.27 -12.10
N LEU A 212 -2.31 -15.32 -12.38
CA LEU A 212 -3.72 -15.39 -12.00
C LEU A 212 -4.48 -16.44 -12.81
N GLN A 213 -4.13 -16.62 -14.08
CA GLN A 213 -4.77 -17.63 -14.97
C GLN A 213 -4.53 -19.07 -14.54
N GLN A 214 -3.56 -19.34 -13.68
CA GLN A 214 -3.37 -20.68 -13.11
C GLN A 214 -4.60 -21.17 -12.33
N LYS A 215 -5.37 -20.25 -11.74
CA LYS A 215 -6.56 -20.57 -10.94
C LYS A 215 -7.85 -19.90 -11.44
N LEU A 216 -7.73 -18.83 -12.22
CA LEU A 216 -8.87 -18.00 -12.63
C LEU A 216 -9.13 -18.16 -14.12
N ALA A 217 -10.32 -18.58 -14.47
CA ALA A 217 -10.77 -18.61 -15.86
C ALA A 217 -11.09 -17.20 -16.36
N SER A 218 -10.79 -16.94 -17.64
CA SER A 218 -11.20 -15.71 -18.31
C SER A 218 -12.71 -15.58 -18.34
N LYS A 219 -13.24 -14.44 -17.89
CA LYS A 219 -14.66 -14.13 -17.93
C LYS A 219 -14.87 -12.78 -18.59
N LYS A 220 -15.38 -12.81 -19.84
CA LYS A 220 -15.71 -11.59 -20.57
C LYS A 220 -16.78 -10.79 -19.85
N GLY A 221 -16.64 -9.48 -19.86
CA GLY A 221 -17.61 -8.54 -19.31
C GLY A 221 -17.60 -7.23 -20.06
N ASN A 222 -18.56 -6.37 -19.75
CA ASN A 222 -18.69 -5.05 -20.34
C ASN A 222 -18.12 -3.98 -19.40
N VAL A 223 -17.46 -2.99 -19.98
CA VAL A 223 -17.04 -1.78 -19.27
C VAL A 223 -18.11 -0.71 -19.49
N HIS A 224 -18.65 -0.17 -18.42
CA HIS A 224 -19.63 0.91 -18.43
C HIS A 224 -19.05 2.17 -17.79
N GLU A 225 -19.07 3.28 -18.52
CA GLU A 225 -18.70 4.58 -18.01
C GLU A 225 -19.87 5.20 -17.26
N ILE A 226 -19.64 5.63 -16.01
CA ILE A 226 -20.60 6.39 -15.23
C ILE A 226 -20.06 7.80 -15.09
N LEU A 227 -20.72 8.76 -15.72
CA LEU A 227 -20.29 10.15 -15.75
C LEU A 227 -20.41 10.81 -14.36
N PRO A 228 -19.57 11.82 -14.07
CA PRO A 228 -19.68 12.61 -12.83
C PRO A 228 -21.06 13.26 -12.65
N SER A 229 -21.77 13.50 -13.76
CA SER A 229 -23.14 14.05 -13.78
C SER A 229 -24.22 13.00 -13.45
N TRP A 230 -23.86 11.80 -13.04
CA TRP A 230 -24.85 10.76 -12.72
C TRP A 230 -25.84 11.23 -11.64
N PRO A 231 -27.16 11.20 -11.92
CA PRO A 231 -28.16 11.83 -11.04
C PRO A 231 -28.15 11.30 -9.60
N LYS A 232 -27.73 10.03 -9.40
CA LYS A 232 -27.66 9.47 -8.05
C LYS A 232 -26.59 10.14 -7.16
N TYR A 233 -25.57 10.76 -7.74
CA TYR A 233 -24.57 11.52 -6.95
C TYR A 233 -25.19 12.78 -6.31
N ASN A 234 -26.23 13.35 -6.92
CA ASN A 234 -26.91 14.53 -6.40
C ASN A 234 -27.83 14.25 -5.20
N ARG A 235 -28.07 12.98 -4.85
CA ARG A 235 -28.90 12.63 -3.66
C ARG A 235 -28.34 13.20 -2.35
N VAL A 236 -27.04 13.47 -2.29
CA VAL A 236 -26.38 14.08 -1.12
C VAL A 236 -26.68 15.56 -1.02
N LEU A 237 -26.82 16.26 -2.16
CA LEU A 237 -27.12 17.68 -2.23
C LEU A 237 -28.62 17.98 -1.98
N ALA A 238 -29.50 17.08 -2.42
CA ALA A 238 -30.95 17.25 -2.25
C ALA A 238 -31.45 17.07 -0.80
N ALA A 239 -30.63 16.58 0.12
CA ALA A 239 -30.99 16.38 1.53
C ALA A 239 -30.76 17.62 2.42
N ALA A 240 -30.29 18.75 1.85
CA ALA A 240 -30.22 20.02 2.57
C ALA A 240 -31.54 20.78 2.38
N PRO A 241 -32.24 21.25 3.45
CA PRO A 241 -33.43 22.06 3.27
C PRO A 241 -33.05 23.37 2.61
N ALA A 242 -33.65 23.63 1.42
CA ALA A 242 -33.54 24.92 0.78
C ALA A 242 -34.11 26.00 1.70
N LYS A 243 -33.27 26.91 2.17
CA LYS A 243 -33.79 28.17 2.75
C LYS A 243 -34.40 28.93 1.59
N ALA A 244 -35.70 29.20 1.73
CA ALA A 244 -36.43 30.10 0.87
C ALA A 244 -35.78 31.50 0.92
N GLU A 245 -35.19 31.95 -0.16
CA GLU A 245 -34.89 33.36 -0.36
C GLU A 245 -35.74 33.89 -1.51
N ASN A 246 -36.39 34.99 -1.18
CA ASN A 246 -37.37 35.71 -1.98
C ASN A 246 -36.77 36.30 -3.25
N ALA A 247 -37.63 36.31 -4.24
CA ALA A 247 -37.64 36.94 -5.51
C ALA A 247 -36.91 38.27 -5.69
N ALA A 248 -36.22 38.41 -6.80
CA ALA A 248 -36.37 39.51 -7.75
C ALA A 248 -35.64 39.16 -9.06
N GLY A 249 -36.38 39.06 -10.15
CA GLY A 249 -35.83 39.06 -11.51
C GLY A 249 -35.69 40.50 -12.01
N PRO A 250 -35.60 40.76 -13.35
CA PRO A 250 -35.09 39.97 -14.49
C PRO A 250 -34.00 40.73 -15.29
N ASP A 251 -33.32 40.21 -16.25
CA ASP A 251 -33.39 40.64 -17.66
C ASP A 251 -32.17 40.17 -18.52
N THR A 252 -32.52 39.61 -19.60
CA THR A 252 -32.10 39.59 -21.01
C THR A 252 -30.64 39.60 -21.48
N SER A 253 -30.51 38.83 -22.51
CA SER A 253 -29.82 38.97 -23.82
C SER A 253 -28.48 38.25 -23.97
N ASP A 254 -28.52 37.20 -24.72
CA ASP A 254 -28.20 37.02 -26.16
C ASP A 254 -26.74 37.31 -26.55
N THR A 255 -26.05 36.32 -27.03
CA THR A 255 -25.52 36.18 -28.40
C THR A 255 -24.52 35.01 -28.54
N ARG A 256 -24.73 34.33 -29.67
CA ARG A 256 -23.92 33.27 -30.26
C ARG A 256 -22.49 33.70 -30.57
N THR A 257 -21.54 32.78 -30.55
CA THR A 257 -20.75 32.41 -31.74
C THR A 257 -19.86 31.20 -31.53
N ASN A 258 -19.80 30.40 -32.59
CA ASN A 258 -18.94 29.25 -32.83
C ASN A 258 -17.43 29.61 -32.80
N SER A 259 -16.53 28.72 -32.37
CA SER A 259 -15.67 27.94 -33.28
C SER A 259 -14.45 27.34 -32.58
N ALA A 260 -14.03 26.22 -33.13
CA ALA A 260 -12.68 25.67 -33.23
C ALA A 260 -12.16 24.78 -32.05
N LEU A 261 -12.04 23.52 -32.43
CA LEU A 261 -11.21 22.49 -31.84
C LEU A 261 -9.78 22.96 -31.60
N SER A 262 -9.30 22.78 -30.38
CA SER A 262 -7.88 22.60 -30.14
C SER A 262 -7.70 21.53 -29.03
N THR A 263 -6.94 20.51 -29.37
CA THR A 263 -6.46 19.46 -28.48
C THR A 263 -5.52 20.08 -27.46
N GLU A 264 -5.96 20.21 -26.22
CA GLU A 264 -5.07 20.49 -25.10
C GLU A 264 -5.30 19.47 -24.00
N ASN A 265 -4.17 18.90 -23.55
CA ASN A 265 -4.05 18.07 -22.36
C ASN A 265 -4.74 18.75 -21.17
N ARG A 266 -5.93 18.28 -20.83
CA ARG A 266 -6.62 18.74 -19.63
C ARG A 266 -6.08 17.95 -18.43
N ALA A 267 -5.21 18.61 -17.68
CA ALA A 267 -4.95 18.25 -16.29
C ALA A 267 -6.28 18.06 -15.56
N ILE A 268 -6.38 16.98 -14.78
CA ILE A 268 -7.51 16.75 -13.88
C ILE A 268 -7.57 17.97 -12.96
N PRO A 269 -8.66 18.76 -12.94
CA PRO A 269 -8.77 19.85 -11.98
C PRO A 269 -8.75 19.25 -10.58
N ALA A 270 -7.83 19.77 -9.75
CA ALA A 270 -7.91 19.57 -8.32
C ALA A 270 -9.35 19.87 -7.88
N ALA A 271 -9.90 19.03 -7.03
CA ALA A 271 -11.25 19.17 -6.51
C ALA A 271 -11.44 20.65 -6.12
N ALA A 272 -12.27 21.34 -6.88
CA ALA A 272 -12.67 22.68 -6.54
C ALA A 272 -13.30 22.60 -5.15
N ASP A 273 -12.82 23.42 -4.23
CA ASP A 273 -13.38 23.64 -2.92
C ASP A 273 -14.89 23.88 -3.06
N ALA A 274 -15.65 22.80 -2.97
CA ALA A 274 -17.06 22.92 -2.70
C ALA A 274 -17.13 23.41 -1.26
N GLU A 275 -17.30 24.69 -1.08
CA GLU A 275 -17.64 25.32 0.18
C GLU A 275 -18.89 24.64 0.71
N VAL A 276 -18.67 23.60 1.51
CA VAL A 276 -19.72 22.88 2.23
C VAL A 276 -20.28 23.91 3.20
N ALA A 277 -21.44 24.48 2.86
CA ALA A 277 -22.20 25.32 3.77
C ALA A 277 -22.27 24.62 5.13
N ARG A 278 -21.52 25.13 6.09
CA ARG A 278 -21.53 24.66 7.48
C ARG A 278 -22.92 24.97 8.01
N THR A 279 -23.79 23.97 8.03
CA THR A 279 -24.98 24.03 8.84
C THR A 279 -24.56 23.79 10.28
N ASP A 280 -24.85 24.75 11.15
CA ASP A 280 -24.61 24.68 12.60
C ASP A 280 -25.38 23.48 13.19
N GLY A 281 -24.72 22.37 13.34
CA GLY A 281 -25.19 21.12 13.92
C GLY A 281 -24.41 19.92 13.42
N GLU A 282 -23.92 19.06 14.33
CA GLU A 282 -23.31 17.79 13.95
C GLU A 282 -24.33 16.96 13.16
N PRO A 283 -23.90 16.35 12.02
CA PRO A 283 -24.79 15.50 11.25
C PRO A 283 -25.18 14.27 12.08
N SER A 284 -26.46 13.91 12.07
CA SER A 284 -26.94 12.72 12.79
C SER A 284 -26.21 11.46 12.33
N THR A 285 -26.09 10.47 13.22
CA THR A 285 -25.46 9.18 12.92
C THR A 285 -26.12 8.49 11.71
N GLU A 286 -27.44 8.62 11.56
CA GLU A 286 -28.17 8.11 10.40
C GLU A 286 -27.74 8.78 9.10
N ARG A 287 -27.52 10.09 9.12
CA ARG A 287 -27.05 10.86 7.95
C ARG A 287 -25.63 10.47 7.59
N LEU A 288 -24.74 10.32 8.58
CA LEU A 288 -23.37 9.86 8.36
C LEU A 288 -23.34 8.44 7.79
N THR A 289 -24.17 7.55 8.31
CA THR A 289 -24.30 6.18 7.80
C THR A 289 -24.80 6.15 6.35
N ALA A 290 -25.78 6.98 6.02
CA ALA A 290 -26.30 7.08 4.66
C ALA A 290 -25.28 7.66 3.67
N LEU A 291 -24.45 8.63 4.12
CA LEU A 291 -23.37 9.20 3.32
C LEU A 291 -22.22 8.22 3.12
N ALA A 292 -21.90 7.43 4.13
CA ALA A 292 -20.84 6.41 4.08
C ALA A 292 -21.27 5.13 3.35
N ALA A 293 -22.57 4.96 3.04
CA ALA A 293 -23.05 3.78 2.34
C ALA A 293 -22.43 3.69 0.92
N PRO A 294 -21.85 2.53 0.55
CA PRO A 294 -21.23 2.36 -0.75
C PRO A 294 -22.27 2.54 -1.88
N TRP A 295 -21.81 3.16 -2.97
CA TRP A 295 -22.62 3.31 -4.17
C TRP A 295 -22.88 1.96 -4.82
N ARG A 296 -24.14 1.68 -5.13
CA ARG A 296 -24.53 0.49 -5.89
C ARG A 296 -24.83 0.89 -7.33
N TYR A 297 -23.97 0.43 -8.22
CA TYR A 297 -24.11 0.66 -9.65
C TYR A 297 -24.77 -0.52 -10.32
N THR A 298 -25.52 -0.23 -11.38
CA THR A 298 -26.11 -1.21 -12.28
C THR A 298 -25.68 -0.91 -13.71
N VAL A 299 -25.82 -1.86 -14.60
CA VAL A 299 -25.51 -1.68 -16.03
C VAL A 299 -26.33 -0.56 -16.71
N ARG A 300 -27.45 -0.15 -16.08
CA ARG A 300 -28.30 0.95 -16.56
C ARG A 300 -27.80 2.33 -16.13
N ASP A 301 -26.89 2.39 -15.20
CA ASP A 301 -26.37 3.64 -14.65
C ASP A 301 -25.28 4.26 -15.53
N GLY A 302 -24.73 3.51 -16.49
CA GLY A 302 -23.66 3.95 -17.37
C GLY A 302 -23.83 3.51 -18.81
N LYS A 303 -23.04 4.13 -19.70
CA LYS A 303 -22.96 3.76 -21.11
C LYS A 303 -21.86 2.71 -21.31
N LYS A 304 -22.16 1.63 -22.05
CA LYS A 304 -21.11 0.69 -22.45
C LYS A 304 -20.10 1.38 -23.33
N ILE A 305 -18.82 1.35 -22.93
CA ILE A 305 -17.69 1.95 -23.65
C ILE A 305 -16.66 0.91 -24.11
N GLY A 306 -16.75 -0.33 -23.63
CA GLY A 306 -15.80 -1.36 -23.99
C GLY A 306 -16.15 -2.73 -23.42
N GLU A 307 -15.21 -3.66 -23.60
CA GLU A 307 -15.26 -5.01 -23.06
C GLU A 307 -13.93 -5.35 -22.37
N HIS A 308 -13.97 -6.27 -21.42
CA HIS A 308 -12.80 -6.81 -20.75
C HIS A 308 -12.85 -8.35 -20.71
N ASN A 309 -11.71 -8.98 -20.59
CA ASN A 309 -11.57 -10.45 -20.52
C ASN A 309 -11.60 -11.00 -19.08
N GLY A 310 -11.80 -10.18 -18.11
CA GLY A 310 -11.80 -10.49 -16.67
C GLY A 310 -10.99 -9.45 -15.88
N ALA A 311 -11.23 -9.35 -14.57
CA ALA A 311 -10.56 -8.36 -13.70
C ALA A 311 -9.04 -8.56 -13.59
N HIS A 312 -8.53 -9.72 -13.96
CA HIS A 312 -7.13 -10.11 -13.96
C HIS A 312 -6.42 -9.94 -15.32
N PHE A 313 -7.12 -9.39 -16.32
CA PHE A 313 -6.52 -9.03 -17.59
C PHE A 313 -6.38 -7.52 -17.71
N PRO A 314 -5.28 -7.01 -18.29
CA PRO A 314 -5.15 -5.58 -18.57
C PRO A 314 -6.31 -5.13 -19.46
N VAL A 315 -6.99 -4.08 -19.05
CA VAL A 315 -8.01 -3.41 -19.87
C VAL A 315 -7.25 -2.42 -20.75
N ASN A 316 -7.20 -2.72 -22.04
CA ASN A 316 -6.73 -1.72 -23.00
C ASN A 316 -7.88 -0.73 -23.21
N PHE A 317 -7.68 0.49 -22.71
CA PHE A 317 -8.53 1.66 -22.99
C PHE A 317 -8.10 2.35 -24.26
#